data_fb55062d2b38911c4229b48c2f4f17b2
#
_entry.id   fb55062d2b38911c4229b48c2f4f17b2
#
_cell.length_a   1.000
_cell.length_b   1.000
_cell.length_c   1.000
_cell.angle_alpha   90.00
_cell.angle_beta   90.00
_cell.angle_gamma   90.00
#
_symmetry.space_group_name_H-M   'P 1'
#
loop_
_entity.id
_entity.type
_entity.pdbx_description
1 polymer ?
#
loop_
_entity_poly.entity_id
_entity_poly.type
_entity_poly.pdbx_seq_one_letter_code
_entity_poly.pdbx_strand_id
1 'polypeptide(L)'
;MPNRIIKESICTSDSISALTDFQETFFYRLIVNCDDFGRMDARPAILKARLYPLRERLTLKEIESALRALATVGCVEVYEVDGKPYLRLPSWEVHQQIRAKKSKFPGPECANGSNDTTCNQMISDDFKCPRNPIQSESNPNPNRESESEDSAEPETVSTPPAAELPLNDGTFFPVSVEQCQEWAGLY
;
A
#
# COMPACT_ATOMS: atom_id res chain seq x y z
N MET A 1 -11.13 0.91 4.16
CA MET A 1 -9.97 0.02 4.33
C MET A 1 -8.80 0.88 4.80
N PRO A 2 -7.92 0.41 5.69
CA PRO A 2 -6.75 1.19 6.07
C PRO A 2 -5.77 1.29 4.89
N ASN A 3 -5.10 2.42 4.79
CA ASN A 3 -4.02 2.60 3.82
C ASN A 3 -2.84 1.69 4.21
N ARG A 4 -2.17 1.09 3.22
CA ARG A 4 -0.99 0.24 3.41
C ARG A 4 0.26 0.96 2.92
N ILE A 5 1.36 0.78 3.64
CA ILE A 5 2.64 1.40 3.34
C ILE A 5 3.49 0.41 2.53
N ILE A 6 4.01 0.86 1.40
CA ILE A 6 5.05 0.16 0.64
C ILE A 6 6.30 1.03 0.73
N LYS A 7 7.36 0.49 1.33
CA LYS A 7 8.63 1.20 1.52
C LYS A 7 9.54 0.95 0.32
N GLU A 8 10.40 1.91 0.01
CA GLU A 8 11.39 1.83 -1.07
C GLU A 8 12.29 0.59 -0.95
N SER A 9 12.60 0.15 0.26
CA SER A 9 13.42 -1.04 0.52
C SER A 9 12.86 -2.33 -0.11
N ILE A 10 11.62 -2.36 -0.57
CA ILE A 10 11.06 -3.50 -1.30
C ILE A 10 11.76 -3.71 -2.65
N CYS A 11 12.22 -2.63 -3.29
CA CYS A 11 12.91 -2.68 -4.58
C CYS A 11 14.32 -3.29 -4.48
N THR A 12 14.92 -3.30 -3.29
CA THR A 12 16.26 -3.85 -3.03
C THR A 12 16.21 -5.15 -2.23
N SER A 13 15.05 -5.75 -2.07
CA SER A 13 14.86 -7.00 -1.33
C SER A 13 15.22 -8.21 -2.18
N ASP A 14 16.19 -9.02 -1.74
CA ASP A 14 16.58 -10.28 -2.40
C ASP A 14 15.41 -11.25 -2.51
N SER A 15 14.57 -11.34 -1.47
CA SER A 15 13.38 -12.21 -1.46
C SER A 15 12.36 -11.80 -2.54
N ILE A 16 12.18 -10.50 -2.76
CA ILE A 16 11.27 -10.00 -3.79
C ILE A 16 11.89 -10.17 -5.18
N SER A 17 13.18 -9.88 -5.34
CA SER A 17 13.90 -10.03 -6.62
C SER A 17 13.95 -11.49 -7.12
N ALA A 18 13.79 -12.47 -6.25
CA ALA A 18 13.71 -13.89 -6.62
C ALA A 18 12.33 -14.31 -7.15
N LEU A 19 11.32 -13.43 -7.10
CA LEU A 19 9.97 -13.71 -7.56
C LEU A 19 9.78 -13.32 -9.03
N THR A 20 8.80 -13.94 -9.69
CA THR A 20 8.32 -13.48 -10.99
C THR A 20 7.38 -12.28 -10.83
N ASP A 21 7.20 -11.47 -11.88
CA ASP A 21 6.29 -10.31 -11.90
C ASP A 21 4.88 -10.65 -11.39
N PHE A 22 4.36 -11.83 -11.72
CA PHE A 22 3.06 -12.29 -11.24
C PHE A 22 3.07 -12.53 -9.73
N GLN A 23 4.12 -13.19 -9.20
CA GLN A 23 4.26 -13.50 -7.78
C GLN A 23 4.48 -12.23 -6.95
N GLU A 24 5.26 -11.30 -7.47
CA GLU A 24 5.46 -9.99 -6.86
C GLU A 24 4.14 -9.19 -6.83
N THR A 25 3.43 -9.12 -7.95
CA THR A 25 2.10 -8.49 -8.00
C THR A 25 1.12 -9.17 -7.05
N PHE A 26 1.19 -10.50 -6.91
CA PHE A 26 0.37 -11.25 -5.97
C PHE A 26 0.68 -10.86 -4.52
N PHE A 27 1.96 -10.69 -4.18
CA PHE A 27 2.40 -10.22 -2.86
C PHE A 27 1.87 -8.82 -2.54
N TYR A 28 1.96 -7.85 -3.47
CA TYR A 28 1.40 -6.51 -3.24
C TYR A 28 -0.11 -6.55 -3.01
N ARG A 29 -0.83 -7.39 -3.73
CA ARG A 29 -2.27 -7.57 -3.53
C ARG A 29 -2.60 -8.21 -2.19
N LEU A 30 -1.75 -9.12 -1.69
CA LEU A 30 -1.87 -9.65 -0.32
C LEU A 30 -1.71 -8.53 0.72
N ILE A 31 -0.67 -7.69 0.62
CA ILE A 31 -0.45 -6.55 1.53
C ILE A 31 -1.71 -5.69 1.64
N VAL A 32 -2.35 -5.38 0.52
CA VAL A 32 -3.55 -4.53 0.50
C VAL A 32 -4.77 -5.23 1.14
N ASN A 33 -4.90 -6.55 0.99
CA ASN A 33 -6.10 -7.31 1.37
C ASN A 33 -6.01 -8.00 2.73
N CYS A 34 -4.82 -8.19 3.28
CA CYS A 34 -4.64 -8.71 4.64
C CYS A 34 -5.30 -7.79 5.69
N ASP A 35 -5.64 -8.37 6.82
CA ASP A 35 -6.12 -7.59 7.97
C ASP A 35 -4.99 -6.74 8.59
N ASP A 36 -5.27 -6.06 9.69
CA ASP A 36 -4.29 -5.19 10.35
C ASP A 36 -3.13 -5.94 11.01
N PHE A 37 -3.23 -7.25 11.14
CA PHE A 37 -2.19 -8.15 11.64
C PHE A 37 -1.45 -8.91 10.53
N GLY A 38 -1.69 -8.54 9.27
CA GLY A 38 -1.08 -9.20 8.13
C GLY A 38 -1.59 -10.59 7.86
N ARG A 39 -2.79 -10.95 8.32
CA ARG A 39 -3.38 -12.29 8.23
C ARG A 39 -4.49 -12.35 7.19
N MET A 40 -4.68 -13.51 6.57
CA MET A 40 -5.74 -13.75 5.60
C MET A 40 -6.03 -15.26 5.48
N ASP A 41 -7.18 -15.61 4.92
CA ASP A 41 -7.52 -16.98 4.54
C ASP A 41 -6.65 -17.42 3.34
N ALA A 42 -5.98 -18.55 3.47
CA ALA A 42 -5.02 -19.06 2.47
C ALA A 42 -5.64 -19.96 1.41
N ARG A 43 -6.95 -20.24 1.44
CA ARG A 43 -7.61 -21.07 0.43
C ARG A 43 -7.51 -20.42 -0.95
N PRO A 44 -7.02 -21.13 -1.99
CA PRO A 44 -6.80 -20.57 -3.32
C PRO A 44 -8.03 -19.91 -3.94
N ALA A 45 -9.22 -20.49 -3.73
CA ALA A 45 -10.47 -19.93 -4.22
C ALA A 45 -10.81 -18.57 -3.58
N ILE A 46 -10.57 -18.43 -2.26
CA ILE A 46 -10.79 -17.17 -1.53
C ILE A 46 -9.76 -16.11 -1.97
N LEU A 47 -8.49 -16.52 -2.10
CA LEU A 47 -7.43 -15.64 -2.58
C LEU A 47 -7.73 -15.13 -3.99
N LYS A 48 -8.11 -16.03 -4.93
CA LYS A 48 -8.52 -15.63 -6.28
C LYS A 48 -9.67 -14.62 -6.24
N ALA A 49 -10.74 -14.93 -5.53
CA ALA A 49 -11.93 -14.07 -5.47
C ALA A 49 -11.63 -12.68 -4.89
N ARG A 50 -10.73 -12.58 -3.91
CA ARG A 50 -10.38 -11.30 -3.27
C ARG A 50 -9.32 -10.51 -4.01
N LEU A 51 -8.25 -11.19 -4.48
CA LEU A 51 -7.10 -10.52 -5.08
C LEU A 51 -7.28 -10.26 -6.58
N TYR A 52 -8.07 -11.09 -7.26
CA TYR A 52 -8.24 -11.06 -8.71
C TYR A 52 -9.70 -11.23 -9.16
N PRO A 53 -10.66 -10.45 -8.64
CA PRO A 53 -12.09 -10.64 -8.93
C PRO A 53 -12.42 -10.52 -10.43
N LEU A 54 -11.65 -9.73 -11.17
CA LEU A 54 -11.89 -9.45 -12.60
C LEU A 54 -11.04 -10.32 -13.54
N ARG A 55 -10.16 -11.19 -13.02
CA ARG A 55 -9.30 -12.06 -13.86
C ARG A 55 -9.87 -13.47 -13.95
N GLU A 56 -10.80 -13.69 -14.89
CA GLU A 56 -11.47 -14.99 -15.09
C GLU A 56 -10.51 -16.11 -15.47
N ARG A 57 -9.56 -15.81 -16.38
CA ARG A 57 -8.61 -16.80 -16.92
C ARG A 57 -7.57 -17.32 -15.90
N LEU A 58 -7.39 -16.60 -14.78
CA LEU A 58 -6.45 -17.00 -13.75
C LEU A 58 -6.94 -18.27 -13.05
N THR A 59 -6.11 -19.30 -13.03
CA THR A 59 -6.44 -20.62 -12.44
C THR A 59 -6.12 -20.68 -10.95
N LEU A 60 -6.76 -21.59 -10.21
CA LEU A 60 -6.45 -21.83 -8.80
C LEU A 60 -5.03 -22.40 -8.62
N LYS A 61 -4.52 -23.15 -9.60
CA LYS A 61 -3.17 -23.69 -9.58
C LYS A 61 -2.10 -22.61 -9.65
N GLU A 62 -2.34 -21.54 -10.43
CA GLU A 62 -1.44 -20.39 -10.50
C GLU A 62 -1.41 -19.62 -9.18
N ILE A 63 -2.57 -19.44 -8.53
CA ILE A 63 -2.67 -18.84 -7.19
C ILE A 63 -1.91 -19.66 -6.15
N GLU A 64 -2.10 -20.98 -6.16
CA GLU A 64 -1.42 -21.90 -5.25
C GLU A 64 0.09 -21.91 -5.47
N SER A 65 0.53 -21.90 -6.74
CA SER A 65 1.95 -21.81 -7.10
C SER A 65 2.57 -20.50 -6.61
N ALA A 66 1.89 -19.38 -6.80
CA ALA A 66 2.35 -18.09 -6.31
C ALA A 66 2.44 -18.05 -4.78
N LEU A 67 1.43 -18.56 -4.08
CA LEU A 67 1.45 -18.64 -2.61
C LEU A 67 2.63 -19.48 -2.11
N ARG A 68 2.87 -20.62 -2.76
CA ARG A 68 3.98 -21.52 -2.42
C ARG A 68 5.34 -20.88 -2.67
N ALA A 69 5.50 -20.12 -3.77
CA ALA A 69 6.73 -19.38 -4.06
C ALA A 69 6.99 -18.32 -2.98
N LEU A 70 5.97 -17.54 -2.58
CA LEU A 70 6.09 -16.57 -1.50
C LEU A 70 6.45 -17.21 -0.15
N ALA A 71 5.93 -18.40 0.13
CA ALA A 71 6.30 -19.14 1.33
C ALA A 71 7.77 -19.63 1.29
N THR A 72 8.25 -20.04 0.11
CA THR A 72 9.64 -20.50 -0.07
C THR A 72 10.65 -19.37 0.18
N VAL A 73 10.36 -18.15 -0.27
CA VAL A 73 11.24 -16.98 -0.06
C VAL A 73 11.03 -16.31 1.31
N GLY A 74 10.11 -16.84 2.14
CA GLY A 74 9.85 -16.32 3.49
C GLY A 74 8.99 -15.04 3.56
N CYS A 75 8.41 -14.60 2.44
CA CYS A 75 7.52 -13.44 2.43
C CYS A 75 6.16 -13.72 3.06
N VAL A 76 5.73 -14.99 3.06
CA VAL A 76 4.46 -15.46 3.61
C VAL A 76 4.69 -16.73 4.40
N GLU A 77 4.00 -16.88 5.51
CA GLU A 77 3.92 -18.12 6.29
C GLU A 77 2.49 -18.66 6.20
N VAL A 78 2.35 -19.94 5.84
CA VAL A 78 1.07 -20.63 5.78
C VAL A 78 0.95 -21.55 6.98
N TYR A 79 -0.17 -21.50 7.68
CA TYR A 79 -0.47 -22.32 8.85
C TYR A 79 -1.93 -22.80 8.81
N GLU A 80 -2.27 -23.78 9.64
CA GLU A 80 -3.60 -24.36 9.69
C GLU A 80 -4.19 -24.21 11.09
N VAL A 81 -5.46 -23.79 11.18
CA VAL A 81 -6.23 -23.74 12.42
C VAL A 81 -7.61 -24.34 12.15
N ASP A 82 -8.02 -25.30 12.95
CA ASP A 82 -9.30 -26.02 12.82
C ASP A 82 -9.54 -26.59 11.42
N GLY A 83 -8.51 -27.15 10.80
CA GLY A 83 -8.59 -27.73 9.46
C GLY A 83 -8.73 -26.73 8.31
N LYS A 84 -8.49 -25.43 8.59
CA LYS A 84 -8.53 -24.35 7.58
C LYS A 84 -7.17 -23.71 7.43
N PRO A 85 -6.68 -23.55 6.19
CA PRO A 85 -5.42 -22.89 5.95
C PRO A 85 -5.56 -21.36 6.05
N TYR A 86 -4.63 -20.76 6.75
CA TYR A 86 -4.46 -19.32 6.86
C TYR A 86 -3.04 -18.92 6.46
N LEU A 87 -2.84 -17.65 6.17
CA LEU A 87 -1.52 -17.10 5.92
C LEU A 87 -1.28 -15.87 6.80
N ARG A 88 0.01 -15.61 7.07
CA ARG A 88 0.47 -14.33 7.63
C ARG A 88 1.71 -13.83 6.90
N LEU A 89 1.94 -12.55 6.97
CA LEU A 89 3.17 -11.90 6.52
C LEU A 89 4.07 -11.72 7.74
N PRO A 90 5.21 -12.44 7.87
CA PRO A 90 6.04 -12.41 9.08
C PRO A 90 6.60 -11.02 9.40
N SER A 91 6.94 -10.22 8.38
CA SER A 91 7.51 -8.88 8.54
C SER A 91 6.47 -7.77 8.69
N TRP A 92 5.20 -8.12 8.93
CA TRP A 92 4.10 -7.15 8.92
C TRP A 92 4.31 -5.98 9.88
N GLU A 93 4.65 -6.27 11.12
CA GLU A 93 4.80 -5.27 12.19
C GLU A 93 5.95 -4.29 11.94
N VAL A 94 6.97 -4.72 11.19
CA VAL A 94 8.12 -3.87 10.80
C VAL A 94 7.72 -2.82 9.74
N HIS A 95 6.72 -3.16 8.90
CA HIS A 95 6.37 -2.36 7.74
C HIS A 95 5.01 -1.67 7.83
N GLN A 96 4.11 -2.17 8.68
CA GLN A 96 2.74 -1.68 8.80
C GLN A 96 2.42 -1.23 10.22
N GLN A 97 1.49 -0.28 10.32
CA GLN A 97 0.95 0.14 11.61
C GLN A 97 -0.30 -0.68 11.94
N ILE A 98 -0.29 -1.33 13.09
CA ILE A 98 -1.45 -2.04 13.61
C ILE A 98 -2.35 -1.03 14.33
N ARG A 99 -3.59 -0.89 13.87
CA ARG A 99 -4.60 0.01 14.44
C ARG A 99 -5.77 -0.75 15.07
N ALA A 100 -6.05 -1.94 14.58
CA ALA A 100 -7.12 -2.78 15.11
C ALA A 100 -6.69 -3.43 16.43
N LYS A 101 -7.63 -3.52 17.37
CA LYS A 101 -7.39 -4.20 18.66
C LYS A 101 -7.38 -5.73 18.54
N LYS A 102 -7.99 -6.29 17.48
CA LYS A 102 -8.12 -7.73 17.28
C LYS A 102 -8.03 -8.07 15.79
N SER A 103 -7.34 -9.17 15.48
CA SER A 103 -7.30 -9.75 14.14
C SER A 103 -8.66 -10.34 13.75
N LYS A 104 -8.93 -10.34 12.44
CA LYS A 104 -10.11 -11.01 11.86
C LYS A 104 -9.89 -12.52 11.67
N PHE A 105 -8.63 -12.95 11.66
CA PHE A 105 -8.25 -14.33 11.43
C PHE A 105 -7.47 -14.87 12.64
N PRO A 106 -7.56 -16.18 12.94
CA PRO A 106 -6.83 -16.78 14.03
C PRO A 106 -5.32 -16.62 13.81
N GLY A 107 -4.55 -16.60 14.89
CA GLY A 107 -3.09 -16.59 14.84
C GLY A 107 -2.49 -17.99 14.73
N PRO A 108 -1.20 -18.11 14.34
CA PRO A 108 -0.52 -19.40 14.30
C PRO A 108 -0.38 -20.06 15.69
N GLU A 109 -0.42 -19.28 16.74
CA GLU A 109 -0.46 -19.76 18.14
C GLU A 109 -1.68 -20.62 18.43
N CYS A 110 -2.80 -20.40 17.73
CA CYS A 110 -4.01 -21.20 17.84
C CYS A 110 -3.89 -22.57 17.13
N ALA A 111 -2.86 -22.76 16.31
CA ALA A 111 -2.63 -24.04 15.60
C ALA A 111 -2.15 -25.17 16.54
N ASN A 112 -1.60 -24.82 17.70
CA ASN A 112 -0.99 -25.79 18.65
C ASN A 112 -1.94 -26.30 19.74
N GLY A 113 -3.26 -26.37 19.47
CA GLY A 113 -4.19 -27.20 20.22
C GLY A 113 -4.40 -26.83 21.70
N SER A 114 -4.36 -25.57 22.08
CA SER A 114 -4.90 -25.11 23.36
C SER A 114 -6.35 -24.69 23.16
N ASN A 115 -7.27 -25.53 23.64
CA ASN A 115 -8.70 -25.22 23.77
C ASN A 115 -8.90 -24.12 24.84
N ASP A 116 -8.36 -22.96 24.62
CA ASP A 116 -8.69 -21.77 25.39
C ASP A 116 -9.45 -20.80 24.51
N THR A 117 -10.74 -20.73 24.75
CA THR A 117 -11.74 -19.81 24.18
C THR A 117 -11.42 -18.33 24.44
N THR A 118 -10.18 -18.01 24.78
CA THR A 118 -9.73 -16.65 25.08
C THR A 118 -8.36 -16.41 24.46
N CYS A 119 -8.29 -16.29 23.12
CA CYS A 119 -7.16 -15.61 22.50
C CYS A 119 -7.24 -14.11 22.78
N ASN A 120 -7.25 -13.77 24.08
CA ASN A 120 -6.84 -12.46 24.55
C ASN A 120 -5.32 -12.41 24.40
N GLN A 121 -4.82 -11.87 23.30
CA GLN A 121 -3.47 -11.34 23.31
C GLN A 121 -3.41 -10.28 24.41
N MET A 122 -2.88 -10.69 25.56
CA MET A 122 -2.29 -9.76 26.51
C MET A 122 -1.17 -9.08 25.75
N ILE A 123 -1.40 -7.85 25.30
CA ILE A 123 -0.34 -6.91 25.01
C ILE A 123 0.31 -6.69 26.37
N SER A 124 1.44 -7.35 26.59
CA SER A 124 2.31 -7.01 27.71
C SER A 124 2.76 -5.57 27.46
N ASP A 125 2.39 -4.70 28.39
CA ASP A 125 2.67 -3.25 28.40
C ASP A 125 4.16 -2.89 28.52
N ASP A 126 5.08 -3.81 28.25
CA ASP A 126 6.51 -3.63 28.47
C ASP A 126 7.39 -3.47 27.24
N PHE A 127 6.83 -3.40 26.03
CA PHE A 127 7.61 -2.93 24.88
C PHE A 127 7.35 -1.45 24.60
N LYS A 128 7.97 -0.59 25.39
CA LYS A 128 8.26 0.79 24.99
C LYS A 128 9.20 0.77 23.78
N CYS A 129 8.65 0.67 22.58
CA CYS A 129 9.35 1.13 21.40
C CYS A 129 9.67 2.61 21.60
N PRO A 130 10.93 3.04 21.47
CA PRO A 130 11.25 4.46 21.47
C PRO A 130 10.50 5.06 20.26
N ARG A 131 9.54 5.90 20.54
CA ARG A 131 8.90 6.74 19.55
C ARG A 131 10.00 7.64 19.01
N ASN A 132 10.47 7.36 17.80
CA ASN A 132 11.07 8.41 17.00
C ASN A 132 9.96 9.44 16.76
N PRO A 133 10.10 10.68 17.23
CA PRO A 133 9.21 11.74 16.83
C PRO A 133 9.45 11.98 15.34
N ILE A 134 8.54 11.51 14.51
CA ILE A 134 8.41 12.04 13.16
C ILE A 134 8.02 13.49 13.39
N GLN A 135 8.99 14.38 13.19
CA GLN A 135 8.73 15.80 13.06
C GLN A 135 7.77 15.94 11.89
N SER A 136 6.49 16.15 12.22
CA SER A 136 5.57 16.78 11.28
C SER A 136 6.09 18.19 11.11
N GLU A 137 6.85 18.43 10.07
CA GLU A 137 7.04 19.76 9.55
C GLU A 137 5.71 20.21 8.96
N SER A 138 4.84 20.68 9.84
CA SER A 138 3.78 21.60 9.46
C SER A 138 4.46 22.89 9.04
N ASN A 139 4.53 23.09 7.75
CA ASN A 139 4.90 24.33 7.12
C ASN A 139 3.83 25.37 7.49
N PRO A 140 4.08 26.31 8.40
CA PRO A 140 3.17 27.42 8.61
C PRO A 140 3.40 28.40 7.46
N ASN A 141 2.42 28.52 6.61
CA ASN A 141 2.34 29.64 5.67
C ASN A 141 2.07 30.92 6.45
N PRO A 142 3.02 31.84 6.61
CA PRO A 142 2.74 33.15 7.16
C PRO A 142 2.39 34.09 5.99
N ASN A 143 1.10 34.27 5.77
CA ASN A 143 0.68 35.38 4.95
C ASN A 143 -0.20 36.30 5.79
N ARG A 144 0.37 37.36 6.30
CA ARG A 144 -0.21 38.72 6.38
C ARG A 144 0.73 39.66 7.09
N GLU A 145 1.23 40.63 6.34
CA GLU A 145 1.01 42.08 6.51
C GLU A 145 1.99 42.83 5.65
N SER A 146 1.40 43.62 4.78
CA SER A 146 1.67 44.97 4.28
C SER A 146 3.02 45.65 4.62
N GLU A 147 3.73 46.12 3.59
CA GLU A 147 3.86 47.54 3.24
C GLU A 147 4.83 47.72 2.06
N SER A 148 4.35 48.47 1.08
CA SER A 148 4.91 49.39 0.11
C SER A 148 6.43 49.47 -0.09
N GLU A 149 6.92 49.41 -1.31
CA GLU A 149 7.42 50.43 -2.21
C GLU A 149 8.27 49.89 -3.36
N ASP A 150 7.83 50.24 -4.56
CA ASP A 150 8.53 50.76 -5.72
C ASP A 150 9.75 49.98 -6.29
N SER A 151 9.59 49.38 -7.47
CA SER A 151 10.39 49.59 -8.67
C SER A 151 10.21 48.53 -9.74
N ALA A 152 9.73 49.00 -10.90
CA ALA A 152 10.02 48.50 -12.27
C ALA A 152 9.64 47.13 -12.69
N GLU A 153 8.56 47.07 -13.47
CA GLU A 153 8.23 46.02 -14.47
C GLU A 153 9.37 45.70 -15.44
N PRO A 154 9.36 44.45 -15.95
CA PRO A 154 9.24 44.34 -17.39
C PRO A 154 7.95 43.62 -17.78
N GLU A 155 7.23 44.21 -18.67
CA GLU A 155 6.05 43.72 -19.36
C GLU A 155 6.27 42.32 -19.94
N THR A 156 5.66 41.30 -19.36
CA THR A 156 5.49 39.99 -20.03
C THR A 156 4.23 40.09 -20.89
N VAL A 157 4.46 40.14 -22.19
CA VAL A 157 3.44 40.02 -23.24
C VAL A 157 2.69 38.69 -22.96
N SER A 158 1.48 38.80 -22.45
CA SER A 158 0.58 37.64 -22.29
C SER A 158 0.05 37.23 -23.64
N THR A 159 0.69 36.26 -24.26
CA THR A 159 0.07 35.55 -25.38
C THR A 159 -1.17 34.79 -24.85
N PRO A 160 -2.32 34.92 -25.53
CA PRO A 160 -3.52 34.18 -25.11
C PRO A 160 -3.28 32.66 -25.12
N PRO A 161 -3.84 31.89 -24.17
CA PRO A 161 -3.69 30.44 -24.15
C PRO A 161 -4.24 29.81 -25.42
N ALA A 162 -3.54 28.80 -25.94
CA ALA A 162 -3.95 28.09 -27.15
C ALA A 162 -5.17 27.18 -26.93
N ALA A 163 -5.34 26.69 -25.72
CA ALA A 163 -6.48 25.86 -25.28
C ALA A 163 -6.64 25.93 -23.77
N GLU A 164 -7.84 25.60 -23.29
CA GLU A 164 -8.17 25.50 -21.87
C GLU A 164 -8.69 24.08 -21.58
N LEU A 165 -8.07 23.39 -20.62
CA LEU A 165 -8.49 22.07 -20.18
C LEU A 165 -9.32 22.18 -18.91
N PRO A 166 -10.55 21.61 -18.87
CA PRO A 166 -11.37 21.60 -17.66
C PRO A 166 -10.77 20.67 -16.59
N LEU A 167 -10.68 21.17 -15.37
CA LEU A 167 -10.29 20.41 -14.18
C LEU A 167 -11.53 19.93 -13.42
N ASN A 168 -11.36 18.90 -12.60
CA ASN A 168 -12.47 18.29 -11.84
C ASN A 168 -13.09 19.20 -10.76
N ASP A 169 -12.41 20.28 -10.42
CA ASP A 169 -12.88 21.30 -9.46
C ASP A 169 -13.69 22.44 -10.11
N GLY A 170 -13.92 22.37 -11.44
CA GLY A 170 -14.64 23.38 -12.20
C GLY A 170 -13.76 24.56 -12.64
N THR A 171 -12.46 24.52 -12.42
CA THR A 171 -11.48 25.48 -12.95
C THR A 171 -10.93 25.03 -14.30
N PHE A 172 -10.24 25.95 -15.02
CA PHE A 172 -9.61 25.65 -16.31
C PHE A 172 -8.10 25.81 -16.21
N PHE A 173 -7.37 24.87 -16.81
CA PHE A 173 -5.92 24.93 -16.94
C PHE A 173 -5.55 25.52 -18.32
N PRO A 174 -4.85 26.68 -18.37
CA PRO A 174 -4.43 27.27 -19.64
C PRO A 174 -3.24 26.51 -20.23
N VAL A 175 -3.35 26.13 -21.51
CA VAL A 175 -2.32 25.37 -22.24
C VAL A 175 -1.66 26.33 -23.23
N SER A 176 -0.32 26.40 -23.20
CA SER A 176 0.43 27.23 -24.16
C SER A 176 0.55 26.55 -25.53
N VAL A 177 0.83 27.36 -26.56
CA VAL A 177 1.05 26.87 -27.93
C VAL A 177 2.20 25.86 -27.98
N GLU A 178 3.27 26.08 -27.19
CA GLU A 178 4.44 25.20 -27.14
C GLU A 178 4.07 23.82 -26.55
N GLN A 179 3.28 23.79 -25.48
CA GLN A 179 2.78 22.54 -24.90
C GLN A 179 1.88 21.75 -25.86
N CYS A 180 1.04 22.45 -26.62
CA CYS A 180 0.22 21.80 -27.68
C CYS A 180 1.08 21.16 -28.76
N GLN A 181 2.17 21.81 -29.17
CA GLN A 181 3.08 21.30 -30.19
C GLN A 181 3.89 20.10 -29.67
N GLU A 182 4.34 20.14 -28.43
CA GLU A 182 5.05 19.04 -27.80
C GLU A 182 4.17 17.78 -27.71
N TRP A 183 2.91 17.92 -27.34
CA TRP A 183 1.98 16.80 -27.28
C TRP A 183 1.59 16.25 -28.67
N ALA A 184 1.50 17.08 -29.67
CA ALA A 184 1.24 16.65 -31.06
C ALA A 184 2.40 15.83 -31.67
N GLY A 185 3.62 15.95 -31.15
CA GLY A 185 4.80 15.16 -31.56
C GLY A 185 4.92 13.80 -30.88
N LEU A 186 4.04 13.46 -29.91
CA LEU A 186 4.06 12.20 -29.15
C LEU A 186 3.13 11.12 -29.72
N TYR A 187 2.36 11.38 -30.82
CA TYR A 187 1.45 10.44 -31.46
C TYR A 187 1.77 10.22 -32.92
#